data_6bd78463662ddee2cd076e4610005133
#
_entry.id   6bd78463662ddee2cd076e4610005133
#
_cell.length_a   1.000
_cell.length_b   1.000
_cell.length_c   1.000
_cell.angle_alpha   90.00
_cell.angle_beta   90.00
_cell.angle_gamma   90.00
#
_symmetry.space_group_name_H-M   'P 1'
#
loop_
_entity.id
_entity.type
_entity.pdbx_description
1 polymer ?
#
loop_
_entity_poly.entity_id
_entity_poly.type
_entity_poly.pdbx_seq_one_letter_code
_entity_poly.pdbx_strand_id
1 'polypeptide(L)'
;DVLSDVGLAFTNKANRLQDSFRARIMFPIFSDNGDPVAFGGRILPGSADPAKYKNSSETKIYFKSKTLYGLNWAKNDVVKADQVIVCEGYTDVIGFHRSGVTRAVATCGTSLTEEHVRILKRFASKVVLAFDADAAGQGAAEKFYEWEKKYQVQVSVARFPDGKDPGDLAISDPAALAAAIDDAVPF
;
A
#
# COMPACT_ATOMS: atom_id res chain seq x y z
N ASP A 1 3.29 12.91 -25.74
CA ASP A 1 3.30 11.48 -26.02
C ASP A 1 2.55 10.75 -24.89
N VAL A 2 1.51 10.00 -25.27
CA VAL A 2 0.63 9.30 -24.31
C VAL A 2 1.41 8.43 -23.33
N LEU A 3 2.43 7.70 -23.79
CA LEU A 3 3.24 6.84 -22.91
C LEU A 3 4.01 7.63 -21.85
N SER A 4 4.49 8.82 -22.20
CA SER A 4 5.16 9.71 -21.24
C SER A 4 4.14 10.35 -20.28
N ASP A 5 2.97 10.76 -20.80
CA ASP A 5 1.92 11.39 -20.00
C ASP A 5 1.36 10.46 -18.91
N VAL A 6 1.33 9.15 -19.18
CA VAL A 6 0.89 8.11 -18.21
C VAL A 6 2.05 7.44 -17.44
N GLY A 7 3.28 7.93 -17.63
CA GLY A 7 4.46 7.48 -16.88
C GLY A 7 5.01 6.10 -17.28
N LEU A 8 4.60 5.56 -18.43
CA LEU A 8 5.10 4.28 -18.95
C LEU A 8 6.42 4.39 -19.70
N ALA A 9 6.72 5.57 -20.24
CA ALA A 9 7.98 5.86 -20.90
C ALA A 9 8.50 7.24 -20.50
N PHE A 10 9.76 7.49 -20.80
CA PHE A 10 10.41 8.79 -20.63
C PHE A 10 11.43 9.03 -21.74
N THR A 11 11.69 10.29 -22.06
CA THR A 11 12.74 10.65 -23.00
C THR A 11 14.06 10.77 -22.25
N ASN A 12 15.06 10.00 -22.66
CA ASN A 12 16.38 10.00 -22.04
C ASN A 12 17.23 11.20 -22.54
N LYS A 13 18.45 11.35 -21.96
CA LYS A 13 19.39 12.44 -22.33
C LYS A 13 19.80 12.46 -23.82
N ALA A 14 19.68 11.33 -24.51
CA ALA A 14 19.96 11.21 -25.94
C ALA A 14 18.70 11.44 -26.80
N ASN A 15 17.64 12.03 -26.23
CA ASN A 15 16.35 12.29 -26.89
C ASN A 15 15.67 11.03 -27.47
N ARG A 16 15.85 9.88 -26.80
CA ARG A 16 15.22 8.61 -27.18
C ARG A 16 14.17 8.22 -26.16
N LEU A 17 13.01 7.77 -26.63
CA LEU A 17 11.97 7.20 -25.77
C LEU A 17 12.47 5.89 -25.17
N GLN A 18 12.29 5.73 -23.86
CA GLN A 18 12.65 4.52 -23.09
C GLN A 18 11.53 4.12 -22.15
N ASP A 19 11.36 2.81 -21.97
CA ASP A 19 10.44 2.26 -20.99
C ASP A 19 10.82 2.69 -19.56
N SER A 20 9.82 3.11 -18.80
CA SER A 20 10.00 3.47 -17.39
C SER A 20 10.33 2.25 -16.52
N PHE A 21 9.84 1.08 -16.90
CA PHE A 21 10.03 -0.17 -16.16
C PHE A 21 10.75 -1.20 -17.03
N ARG A 22 11.93 -1.61 -16.60
CA ARG A 22 12.75 -2.62 -17.28
C ARG A 22 13.21 -3.68 -16.32
N ALA A 23 13.16 -4.95 -16.73
CA ALA A 23 13.55 -6.12 -15.93
C ALA A 23 12.90 -6.10 -14.52
N ARG A 24 11.57 -5.95 -14.47
CA ARG A 24 10.79 -5.86 -13.22
C ARG A 24 9.56 -6.73 -13.26
N ILE A 25 9.21 -7.27 -12.12
CA ILE A 25 7.86 -7.80 -11.86
C ILE A 25 6.95 -6.59 -11.68
N MET A 26 5.85 -6.55 -12.43
CA MET A 26 4.95 -5.40 -12.47
C MET A 26 3.72 -5.61 -11.60
N PHE A 27 3.37 -4.58 -10.83
CA PHE A 27 2.17 -4.52 -10.00
C PHE A 27 1.28 -3.40 -10.55
N PRO A 28 0.19 -3.72 -11.26
CA PRO A 28 -0.73 -2.69 -11.72
C PRO A 28 -1.45 -2.06 -10.53
N ILE A 29 -1.49 -0.72 -10.51
CA ILE A 29 -2.19 0.07 -9.51
C ILE A 29 -3.49 0.56 -10.13
N PHE A 30 -4.59 0.28 -9.44
CA PHE A 30 -5.93 0.62 -9.90
C PHE A 30 -6.53 1.78 -9.10
N SER A 31 -7.41 2.53 -9.72
CA SER A 31 -8.35 3.41 -9.03
C SER A 31 -9.31 2.59 -8.16
N ASP A 32 -10.06 3.25 -7.29
CA ASP A 32 -11.13 2.60 -6.50
C ASP A 32 -12.26 2.04 -7.38
N ASN A 33 -12.39 2.51 -8.62
CA ASN A 33 -13.33 1.99 -9.62
C ASN A 33 -12.80 0.77 -10.39
N GLY A 34 -11.50 0.48 -10.33
CA GLY A 34 -10.87 -0.65 -11.01
C GLY A 34 -10.21 -0.30 -12.33
N ASP A 35 -10.04 0.99 -12.67
CA ASP A 35 -9.26 1.41 -13.83
C ASP A 35 -7.76 1.41 -13.53
N PRO A 36 -6.90 0.87 -14.41
CA PRO A 36 -5.46 0.93 -14.21
C PRO A 36 -4.96 2.37 -14.36
N VAL A 37 -4.33 2.92 -13.32
CA VAL A 37 -3.88 4.31 -13.27
C VAL A 37 -2.37 4.46 -13.16
N ALA A 38 -1.66 3.42 -12.71
CA ALA A 38 -0.20 3.43 -12.52
C ALA A 38 0.35 2.02 -12.40
N PHE A 39 1.67 1.93 -12.23
CA PHE A 39 2.37 0.67 -11.96
C PHE A 39 3.41 0.83 -10.86
N GLY A 40 3.59 -0.23 -10.08
CA GLY A 40 4.78 -0.50 -9.31
C GLY A 40 5.62 -1.57 -10.00
N GLY A 41 6.91 -1.58 -9.75
CA GLY A 41 7.80 -2.60 -10.31
C GLY A 41 8.89 -3.01 -9.33
N ARG A 42 8.98 -4.31 -9.01
CA ARG A 42 10.08 -4.89 -8.24
C ARG A 42 11.14 -5.43 -9.18
N ILE A 43 12.38 -5.07 -8.95
CA ILE A 43 13.52 -5.54 -9.75
C ILE A 43 13.61 -7.07 -9.75
N LEU A 44 13.93 -7.66 -10.91
CA LEU A 44 14.25 -9.09 -10.99
C LEU A 44 15.61 -9.38 -10.34
N PRO A 45 15.79 -10.55 -9.70
CA PRO A 45 17.08 -10.97 -9.20
C PRO A 45 18.17 -10.91 -10.28
N GLY A 46 19.37 -10.42 -9.92
CA GLY A 46 20.49 -10.30 -10.85
C GLY A 46 20.48 -9.05 -11.74
N SER A 47 19.48 -8.19 -11.64
CA SER A 47 19.48 -6.90 -12.35
C SER A 47 20.43 -5.90 -11.67
N ALA A 48 21.07 -5.04 -12.47
CA ALA A 48 22.02 -4.03 -12.01
C ALA A 48 21.36 -2.71 -11.54
N ASP A 49 20.03 -2.56 -11.62
CA ASP A 49 19.34 -1.35 -11.16
C ASP A 49 19.37 -1.29 -9.62
N PRO A 50 19.87 -0.21 -8.99
CA PRO A 50 19.94 -0.11 -7.53
C PRO A 50 18.57 0.01 -6.85
N ALA A 51 17.54 0.42 -7.57
CA ALA A 51 16.21 0.61 -7.01
C ALA A 51 15.44 -0.71 -6.93
N LYS A 52 15.36 -1.31 -5.72
CA LYS A 52 14.59 -2.54 -5.47
C LYS A 52 13.14 -2.40 -5.92
N TYR A 53 12.49 -1.29 -5.58
CA TYR A 53 11.14 -0.94 -6.02
C TYR A 53 11.15 0.38 -6.78
N LYS A 54 10.31 0.49 -7.79
CA LYS A 54 10.07 1.70 -8.56
C LYS A 54 8.57 1.83 -8.81
N ASN A 55 8.03 3.01 -8.53
CA ASN A 55 6.62 3.31 -8.79
C ASN A 55 6.52 4.34 -9.91
N SER A 56 5.40 4.35 -10.62
CA SER A 56 5.08 5.43 -11.55
C SER A 56 5.24 6.79 -10.89
N SER A 57 5.70 7.76 -11.63
CA SER A 57 5.60 9.17 -11.25
C SER A 57 4.13 9.59 -11.19
N GLU A 58 3.83 10.65 -10.46
CA GLU A 58 2.48 11.22 -10.47
C GLU A 58 2.11 11.71 -11.88
N THR A 59 0.86 11.53 -12.24
CA THR A 59 0.29 11.89 -13.52
C THR A 59 -1.05 12.59 -13.31
N LYS A 60 -1.73 12.96 -14.40
CA LYS A 60 -3.09 13.54 -14.31
C LYS A 60 -4.13 12.57 -13.74
N ILE A 61 -3.86 11.26 -13.76
CA ILE A 61 -4.77 10.21 -13.30
C ILE A 61 -4.23 9.42 -12.10
N TYR A 62 -3.01 9.69 -11.65
CA TYR A 62 -2.38 9.00 -10.53
C TYR A 62 -1.72 9.97 -9.56
N PHE A 63 -2.18 9.95 -8.32
CA PHE A 63 -1.63 10.72 -7.21
C PHE A 63 -1.33 9.77 -6.05
N LYS A 64 -0.06 9.64 -5.67
CA LYS A 64 0.37 8.73 -4.58
C LYS A 64 -0.34 9.02 -3.26
N SER A 65 -0.58 10.29 -2.98
CA SER A 65 -1.26 10.73 -1.76
C SER A 65 -2.76 10.41 -1.71
N LYS A 66 -3.34 9.90 -2.81
CA LYS A 66 -4.78 9.63 -2.95
C LYS A 66 -5.07 8.21 -3.44
N THR A 67 -4.05 7.41 -3.74
CA THR A 67 -4.23 6.09 -4.32
C THR A 67 -3.74 5.03 -3.34
N LEU A 68 -4.58 4.06 -3.05
CA LEU A 68 -4.27 2.90 -2.22
C LEU A 68 -4.27 1.64 -3.08
N TYR A 69 -3.15 0.95 -3.12
CA TYR A 69 -3.02 -0.32 -3.82
C TYR A 69 -3.94 -1.37 -3.21
N GLY A 70 -4.66 -2.07 -4.03
CA GLY A 70 -5.55 -3.15 -3.61
C GLY A 70 -6.95 -2.72 -3.17
N LEU A 71 -7.24 -1.42 -3.05
CA LEU A 71 -8.55 -0.94 -2.58
C LEU A 71 -9.70 -1.39 -3.49
N ASN A 72 -9.49 -1.43 -4.80
CA ASN A 72 -10.46 -1.90 -5.78
C ASN A 72 -10.90 -3.36 -5.53
N TRP A 73 -10.02 -4.20 -5.00
CA TRP A 73 -10.32 -5.60 -4.65
C TRP A 73 -10.86 -5.72 -3.22
N ALA A 74 -10.27 -4.98 -2.29
CA ALA A 74 -10.53 -5.09 -0.86
C ALA A 74 -11.85 -4.45 -0.42
N LYS A 75 -12.36 -3.44 -1.13
CA LYS A 75 -13.43 -2.54 -0.66
C LYS A 75 -14.68 -3.25 -0.16
N ASN A 76 -15.10 -4.34 -0.80
CA ASN A 76 -16.30 -5.06 -0.38
C ASN A 76 -16.08 -5.78 0.96
N ASP A 77 -14.90 -6.39 1.16
CA ASP A 77 -14.55 -7.06 2.42
C ASP A 77 -14.25 -6.04 3.53
N VAL A 78 -13.69 -4.89 3.17
CA VAL A 78 -13.51 -3.74 4.06
C VAL A 78 -14.85 -3.26 4.61
N VAL A 79 -15.84 -3.04 3.75
CA VAL A 79 -17.20 -2.62 4.15
C VAL A 79 -17.86 -3.68 5.03
N LYS A 80 -17.77 -4.95 4.63
CA LYS A 80 -18.36 -6.08 5.36
C LYS A 80 -17.80 -6.23 6.76
N ALA A 81 -16.50 -6.01 6.94
CA ALA A 81 -15.81 -6.12 8.21
C ALA A 81 -15.83 -4.82 9.05
N ASP A 82 -16.23 -3.70 8.45
CA ASP A 82 -16.03 -2.35 8.98
C ASP A 82 -14.58 -2.11 9.44
N GLN A 83 -13.63 -2.69 8.71
CA GLN A 83 -12.21 -2.64 9.03
C GLN A 83 -11.36 -2.67 7.77
N VAL A 84 -10.34 -1.81 7.70
CA VAL A 84 -9.31 -1.84 6.67
C VAL A 84 -7.93 -2.03 7.30
N ILE A 85 -7.08 -2.82 6.65
CA ILE A 85 -5.69 -3.01 7.03
C ILE A 85 -4.83 -2.22 6.06
N VAL A 86 -3.96 -1.35 6.60
CA VAL A 86 -3.06 -0.52 5.80
C VAL A 86 -1.63 -0.99 5.98
N CYS A 87 -1.03 -1.47 4.89
CA CYS A 87 0.35 -1.95 4.83
C CYS A 87 1.23 -0.96 4.05
N GLU A 88 2.54 -1.26 3.97
CA GLU A 88 3.50 -0.45 3.23
C GLU A 88 3.56 -0.81 1.74
N GLY A 89 3.56 -2.10 1.41
CA GLY A 89 3.91 -2.58 0.08
C GLY A 89 2.95 -3.57 -0.58
N TYR A 90 3.23 -3.83 -1.85
CA TYR A 90 2.48 -4.76 -2.70
C TYR A 90 2.50 -6.18 -2.16
N THR A 91 3.67 -6.62 -1.69
CA THR A 91 3.88 -7.99 -1.18
C THR A 91 3.10 -8.24 0.09
N ASP A 92 2.93 -7.23 0.93
CA ASP A 92 2.16 -7.34 2.18
C ASP A 92 0.67 -7.53 1.88
N VAL A 93 0.12 -6.73 0.95
CA VAL A 93 -1.28 -6.89 0.49
C VAL A 93 -1.49 -8.29 -0.08
N ILE A 94 -0.57 -8.76 -0.94
CA ILE A 94 -0.64 -10.11 -1.51
C ILE A 94 -0.54 -11.16 -0.40
N GLY A 95 0.34 -10.95 0.59
CA GLY A 95 0.49 -11.81 1.75
C GLY A 95 -0.79 -11.94 2.56
N PHE A 96 -1.42 -10.82 2.90
CA PHE A 96 -2.71 -10.81 3.59
C PHE A 96 -3.79 -11.53 2.79
N HIS A 97 -3.92 -11.25 1.49
CA HIS A 97 -4.90 -11.95 0.64
C HIS A 97 -4.68 -13.47 0.61
N ARG A 98 -3.43 -13.93 0.50
CA ARG A 98 -3.08 -15.36 0.55
C ARG A 98 -3.41 -16.01 1.89
N SER A 99 -3.37 -15.24 2.97
CA SER A 99 -3.71 -15.69 4.32
C SER A 99 -5.20 -15.59 4.63
N GLY A 100 -6.05 -15.28 3.64
CA GLY A 100 -7.50 -15.16 3.79
C GLY A 100 -7.96 -13.82 4.36
N VAL A 101 -7.05 -12.88 4.58
CA VAL A 101 -7.35 -11.52 5.09
C VAL A 101 -7.43 -10.55 3.92
N THR A 102 -8.59 -10.48 3.26
CA THR A 102 -8.77 -9.84 1.95
C THR A 102 -9.04 -8.33 2.01
N ARG A 103 -9.05 -7.73 3.21
CA ARG A 103 -9.31 -6.30 3.45
C ARG A 103 -8.06 -5.44 3.63
N ALA A 104 -6.93 -5.88 3.06
CA ALA A 104 -5.66 -5.16 3.11
C ALA A 104 -5.44 -4.27 1.89
N VAL A 105 -4.86 -3.09 2.12
CA VAL A 105 -4.45 -2.09 1.12
C VAL A 105 -3.05 -1.57 1.45
N ALA A 106 -2.35 -0.95 0.49
CA ALA A 106 -1.04 -0.37 0.74
C ALA A 106 -0.87 1.04 0.17
N THR A 107 -0.02 1.83 0.82
CA THR A 107 0.34 3.20 0.39
C THR A 107 1.38 3.23 -0.72
N CYS A 108 2.15 2.15 -0.88
CA CYS A 108 3.11 1.93 -1.97
C CYS A 108 4.11 3.07 -2.21
N GLY A 109 4.99 3.28 -1.22
CA GLY A 109 6.13 4.18 -1.35
C GLY A 109 5.84 5.64 -1.00
N THR A 110 4.78 5.85 -0.23
CA THR A 110 4.53 7.10 0.51
C THR A 110 4.04 6.78 1.91
N SER A 111 4.19 7.70 2.86
CA SER A 111 3.54 7.57 4.17
C SER A 111 2.02 7.67 4.02
N LEU A 112 1.28 7.13 4.99
CA LEU A 112 -0.17 7.32 5.05
C LEU A 112 -0.47 8.83 5.15
N THR A 113 -1.37 9.31 4.30
CA THR A 113 -1.76 10.71 4.22
C THR A 113 -3.17 10.93 4.74
N GLU A 114 -3.50 12.16 5.07
CA GLU A 114 -4.87 12.54 5.44
C GLU A 114 -5.89 12.23 4.32
N GLU A 115 -5.48 12.40 3.06
CA GLU A 115 -6.33 12.04 1.90
C GLU A 115 -6.62 10.54 1.85
N HIS A 116 -5.63 9.69 2.16
CA HIS A 116 -5.86 8.24 2.29
C HIS A 116 -6.89 7.93 3.37
N VAL A 117 -6.78 8.54 4.55
CA VAL A 117 -7.73 8.35 5.66
C VAL A 117 -9.13 8.80 5.26
N ARG A 118 -9.24 9.94 4.57
CA ARG A 118 -10.52 10.45 4.05
C ARG A 118 -11.17 9.49 3.05
N ILE A 119 -10.37 8.84 2.21
CA ILE A 119 -10.87 7.83 1.27
C ILE A 119 -11.32 6.58 2.04
N LEU A 120 -10.50 6.08 2.97
CA LEU A 120 -10.79 4.86 3.74
C LEU A 120 -12.03 5.01 4.62
N LYS A 121 -12.26 6.19 5.20
CA LYS A 121 -13.46 6.51 6.01
C LYS A 121 -14.76 6.27 5.25
N ARG A 122 -14.75 6.32 3.93
CA ARG A 122 -15.95 6.03 3.11
C ARG A 122 -16.34 4.54 3.16
N PHE A 123 -15.43 3.68 3.56
CA PHE A 123 -15.58 2.23 3.50
C PHE A 123 -15.56 1.57 4.88
N ALA A 124 -14.82 2.12 5.86
CA ALA A 124 -14.71 1.55 7.19
C ALA A 124 -14.52 2.62 8.26
N SER A 125 -14.93 2.29 9.49
CA SER A 125 -14.67 3.09 10.69
C SER A 125 -13.38 2.66 11.42
N LYS A 126 -12.86 1.47 11.16
CA LYS A 126 -11.66 0.90 11.81
C LYS A 126 -10.51 0.80 10.81
N VAL A 127 -9.35 1.33 11.21
CA VAL A 127 -8.11 1.29 10.44
C VAL A 127 -7.05 0.57 11.27
N VAL A 128 -6.55 -0.56 10.77
CA VAL A 128 -5.43 -1.28 11.38
C VAL A 128 -4.17 -0.96 10.61
N LEU A 129 -3.18 -0.39 11.28
CA LEU A 129 -1.87 -0.13 10.71
C LEU A 129 -1.01 -1.38 10.84
N ALA A 130 -0.60 -1.94 9.72
CA ALA A 130 0.24 -3.12 9.60
C ALA A 130 1.58 -2.73 8.95
N PHE A 131 2.29 -1.82 9.62
CA PHE A 131 3.60 -1.31 9.20
C PHE A 131 4.72 -2.04 9.92
N ASP A 132 5.93 -1.99 9.35
CA ASP A 132 7.14 -2.45 10.03
C ASP A 132 7.34 -1.68 11.34
N ALA A 133 7.92 -2.36 12.35
CA ALA A 133 8.05 -1.82 13.70
C ALA A 133 8.74 -0.45 13.78
N ASP A 134 9.60 -0.14 12.79
CA ASP A 134 10.36 1.11 12.72
C ASP A 134 9.59 2.27 12.06
N ALA A 135 8.50 1.97 11.34
CA ALA A 135 7.77 2.96 10.52
C ALA A 135 6.77 3.80 11.32
N ALA A 136 6.37 3.37 12.52
CA ALA A 136 5.41 4.06 13.38
C ALA A 136 6.11 4.95 14.40
N GLY A 137 6.98 5.87 13.96
CA GLY A 137 7.62 6.83 14.86
C GLY A 137 6.65 7.80 15.53
N GLN A 138 7.08 8.42 16.67
CA GLN A 138 6.25 9.35 17.49
C GLN A 138 5.53 10.44 16.68
N GLY A 139 6.14 10.95 15.60
CA GLY A 139 5.50 11.97 14.76
C GLY A 139 4.32 11.46 13.90
N ALA A 140 4.18 10.14 13.75
CA ALA A 140 3.00 9.54 13.12
C ALA A 140 1.84 9.46 14.14
N ALA A 141 2.14 9.21 15.42
CA ALA A 141 1.16 9.09 16.49
C ALA A 141 0.26 10.32 16.60
N GLU A 142 0.85 11.50 16.65
CA GLU A 142 0.12 12.77 16.77
C GLU A 142 -0.84 12.98 15.58
N LYS A 143 -0.37 12.69 14.36
CA LYS A 143 -1.21 12.79 13.16
C LYS A 143 -2.38 11.82 13.19
N PHE A 144 -2.14 10.58 13.61
CA PHE A 144 -3.21 9.57 13.69
C PHE A 144 -4.26 9.94 14.72
N TYR A 145 -3.85 10.45 15.87
CA TYR A 145 -4.78 10.94 16.89
C TYR A 145 -5.67 12.08 16.39
N GLU A 146 -5.08 13.05 15.66
CA GLU A 146 -5.85 14.11 15.02
C GLU A 146 -6.85 13.57 13.99
N TRP A 147 -6.44 12.60 13.19
CA TRP A 147 -7.30 12.00 12.17
C TRP A 147 -8.41 11.14 12.76
N GLU A 148 -8.15 10.40 13.83
CA GLU A 148 -9.18 9.67 14.58
C GLU A 148 -10.31 10.61 14.98
N LYS A 149 -9.95 11.71 15.61
CA LYS A 149 -10.91 12.71 16.08
C LYS A 149 -11.63 13.42 14.92
N LYS A 150 -10.88 13.82 13.90
CA LYS A 150 -11.41 14.59 12.76
C LYS A 150 -12.33 13.76 11.88
N TYR A 151 -11.97 12.52 11.61
CA TYR A 151 -12.68 11.62 10.69
C TYR A 151 -13.55 10.59 11.40
N GLN A 152 -13.54 10.55 12.73
CA GLN A 152 -14.26 9.55 13.51
C GLN A 152 -13.91 8.12 13.05
N VAL A 153 -12.64 7.84 12.90
CA VAL A 153 -12.07 6.51 12.65
C VAL A 153 -11.38 6.02 13.90
N GLN A 154 -11.36 4.72 14.12
CA GLN A 154 -10.59 4.08 15.18
C GLN A 154 -9.30 3.53 14.56
N VAL A 155 -8.14 3.96 15.07
CA VAL A 155 -6.85 3.49 14.60
C VAL A 155 -6.25 2.51 15.60
N SER A 156 -5.81 1.36 15.11
CA SER A 156 -5.07 0.38 15.89
C SER A 156 -3.82 -0.05 15.14
N VAL A 157 -2.88 -0.65 15.86
CA VAL A 157 -1.60 -1.11 15.31
C VAL A 157 -1.48 -2.61 15.50
N ALA A 158 -1.25 -3.32 14.41
CA ALA A 158 -0.85 -4.72 14.45
C ALA A 158 0.64 -4.81 14.81
N ARG A 159 0.98 -5.76 15.66
CA ARG A 159 2.36 -6.04 16.05
C ARG A 159 2.79 -7.38 15.48
N PHE A 160 3.92 -7.38 14.79
CA PHE A 160 4.51 -8.59 14.22
C PHE A 160 5.72 -9.03 15.05
N PRO A 161 6.05 -10.34 15.04
CA PRO A 161 7.29 -10.82 15.65
C PRO A 161 8.52 -10.10 15.10
N ASP A 162 9.50 -9.85 15.97
CA ASP A 162 10.73 -9.11 15.63
C ASP A 162 11.37 -9.60 14.33
N GLY A 163 11.68 -8.65 13.44
CA GLY A 163 12.37 -8.89 12.17
C GLY A 163 11.50 -9.53 11.07
N LYS A 164 10.18 -9.61 11.24
CA LYS A 164 9.26 -10.12 10.22
C LYS A 164 8.29 -9.06 9.76
N ASP A 165 8.17 -8.90 8.45
CA ASP A 165 7.13 -8.11 7.81
C ASP A 165 5.88 -8.98 7.48
N PRO A 166 4.74 -8.36 7.14
CA PRO A 166 3.55 -9.11 6.75
C PRO A 166 3.76 -10.09 5.59
N GLY A 167 4.60 -9.71 4.61
CA GLY A 167 4.93 -10.56 3.47
C GLY A 167 5.69 -11.83 3.88
N ASP A 168 6.64 -11.71 4.81
CA ASP A 168 7.41 -12.84 5.35
C ASP A 168 6.52 -13.77 6.19
N LEU A 169 5.64 -13.21 7.02
CA LEU A 169 4.68 -13.99 7.82
C LEU A 169 3.67 -14.73 6.94
N ALA A 170 3.22 -14.14 5.86
CA ALA A 170 2.31 -14.80 4.92
C ALA A 170 2.88 -16.08 4.31
N ILE A 171 4.21 -16.21 4.29
CA ILE A 171 4.91 -17.41 3.80
C ILE A 171 5.20 -18.36 4.94
N SER A 172 5.72 -17.86 6.07
CA SER A 172 6.24 -18.68 7.17
C SER A 172 5.15 -19.10 8.17
N ASP A 173 4.18 -18.24 8.45
CA ASP A 173 3.10 -18.47 9.41
C ASP A 173 1.86 -17.60 9.11
N PRO A 174 1.04 -18.01 8.13
CA PRO A 174 -0.17 -17.26 7.76
C PRO A 174 -1.17 -17.07 8.90
N ALA A 175 -1.19 -18.03 9.86
CA ALA A 175 -2.10 -17.94 11.01
C ALA A 175 -1.66 -16.84 11.99
N ALA A 176 -0.35 -16.69 12.23
CA ALA A 176 0.19 -15.61 13.04
C ALA A 176 -0.08 -14.23 12.39
N LEU A 177 -0.07 -14.14 11.06
CA LEU A 177 -0.42 -12.92 10.36
C LEU A 177 -1.88 -12.50 10.60
N ALA A 178 -2.82 -13.45 10.55
CA ALA A 178 -4.21 -13.18 10.84
C ALA A 178 -4.42 -12.81 12.33
N ALA A 179 -3.79 -13.56 13.26
CA ALA A 179 -3.87 -13.30 14.69
C ALA A 179 -3.36 -11.89 15.06
N ALA A 180 -2.27 -11.43 14.44
CA ALA A 180 -1.73 -10.09 14.67
C ALA A 180 -2.74 -8.96 14.34
N ILE A 181 -3.67 -9.20 13.42
CA ILE A 181 -4.74 -8.24 13.11
C ILE A 181 -5.84 -8.28 14.16
N ASP A 182 -6.18 -9.47 14.64
CA ASP A 182 -7.21 -9.65 15.69
C ASP A 182 -6.73 -9.10 17.04
N ASP A 183 -5.43 -9.21 17.32
CA ASP A 183 -4.76 -8.72 18.53
C ASP A 183 -4.27 -7.25 18.41
N ALA A 184 -4.64 -6.54 17.34
CA ALA A 184 -4.22 -5.14 17.13
C ALA A 184 -4.67 -4.25 18.30
N VAL A 185 -3.74 -3.46 18.81
CA VAL A 185 -3.96 -2.58 19.96
C VAL A 185 -4.27 -1.15 19.50
N PRO A 186 -5.07 -0.37 20.25
CA PRO A 186 -5.26 1.05 19.96
C PRO A 186 -3.92 1.78 19.84
N PHE A 187 -3.88 2.72 18.94
CA PHE A 187 -2.65 3.50 18.64
C PHE A 187 -2.32 4.45 19.78
#